data_ef7e2cf6d77a9a0b1950cb685cc20bc6
#
_entry.id   ef7e2cf6d77a9a0b1950cb685cc20bc6
#
_cell.length_a   1.000
_cell.length_b   1.000
_cell.length_c   1.000
_cell.angle_alpha   90.00
_cell.angle_beta   90.00
_cell.angle_gamma   90.00
#
_symmetry.space_group_name_H-M   'P 1'
#
loop_
_entity.id
_entity.type
_entity.pdbx_description
1 polymer ?
#
loop_
_entity_poly.entity_id
_entity_poly.type
_entity_poly.pdbx_seq_one_letter_code
_entity_poly.pdbx_strand_id
1 'polypeptide(L)'
;MDSKVNIPVIDAHSHYFNANILRSWKERGRTVESFSSRTRSRTDMTSIELPDETWDTGQRWVDELDRYGVQAVGMMVGDEAYDEFLLTMKRFPGRFIGYRNINPGEADAVKKVHDAALNGFKGVKLYPSSWKSMKVYDDVVYPIYEACLKDRLLVFLHFGITIGGQADLRNGNPIDIQVPSRDFPELKFVIAHFGAGWFREVLLMQYQADNVYMDSSGSNSWMKYMPYDLDLKQIFKKTITAGGSHKVLFGTDSTFFPRGWRMNVFEAQYRALMKLKSEGIVNDDAVNMIFHDNVAGLTGYR
;
A
#
# COMPACT_ATOMS: atom_id res chain seq x y z
N MET A 1 -19.92 -0.34 -20.88
CA MET A 1 -18.50 0.04 -21.14
C MET A 1 -17.98 0.57 -19.84
N ASP A 2 -16.96 -0.10 -19.27
CA ASP A 2 -16.33 0.41 -18.05
C ASP A 2 -15.65 1.73 -18.38
N SER A 3 -15.89 2.75 -17.56
CA SER A 3 -15.29 4.07 -17.78
C SER A 3 -13.79 3.99 -17.48
N LYS A 4 -12.95 4.44 -18.43
CA LYS A 4 -11.51 4.61 -18.16
C LYS A 4 -11.28 5.80 -17.25
N VAL A 5 -10.17 5.78 -16.50
CA VAL A 5 -9.69 6.97 -15.78
C VAL A 5 -9.39 8.08 -16.80
N ASN A 6 -9.68 9.30 -16.42
CA ASN A 6 -9.57 10.48 -17.29
C ASN A 6 -8.37 11.38 -16.95
N ILE A 7 -7.51 10.91 -16.06
CA ILE A 7 -6.28 11.56 -15.64
C ILE A 7 -5.15 10.51 -15.59
N PRO A 8 -3.87 10.90 -15.61
CA PRO A 8 -2.77 9.97 -15.34
C PRO A 8 -2.90 9.34 -13.96
N VAL A 9 -2.76 8.02 -13.87
CA VAL A 9 -2.86 7.28 -12.60
C VAL A 9 -1.73 6.26 -12.47
N ILE A 10 -1.04 6.31 -11.35
CA ILE A 10 -0.20 5.24 -10.81
C ILE A 10 -0.79 4.84 -9.46
N ASP A 11 -1.19 3.58 -9.34
CA ASP A 11 -1.66 3.02 -8.06
C ASP A 11 -0.45 2.64 -7.20
N ALA A 12 -0.26 3.29 -6.06
CA ALA A 12 0.89 3.05 -5.19
C ALA A 12 0.79 1.77 -4.36
N HIS A 13 -0.40 1.15 -4.25
CA HIS A 13 -0.62 0.10 -3.26
C HIS A 13 -1.65 -0.92 -3.71
N SER A 14 -1.17 -2.07 -4.11
CA SER A 14 -1.93 -3.29 -4.38
C SER A 14 -1.14 -4.52 -3.92
N HIS A 15 -1.70 -5.71 -4.03
CA HIS A 15 -1.07 -6.94 -3.58
C HIS A 15 -0.98 -7.95 -4.72
N TYR A 16 0.21 -8.52 -4.92
CA TYR A 16 0.41 -9.59 -5.88
C TYR A 16 0.06 -10.93 -5.24
N PHE A 17 -1.07 -11.50 -5.67
CA PHE A 17 -1.62 -12.73 -5.11
C PHE A 17 -1.68 -13.82 -6.16
N ASN A 18 -0.90 -14.90 -5.99
CA ASN A 18 -0.73 -15.98 -6.95
C ASN A 18 -0.99 -17.38 -6.36
N ALA A 19 -0.87 -18.41 -7.17
CA ALA A 19 -1.08 -19.80 -6.78
C ALA A 19 -0.10 -20.27 -5.68
N ASN A 20 1.14 -19.79 -5.70
CA ASN A 20 2.14 -20.17 -4.71
C ASN A 20 1.77 -19.70 -3.29
N ILE A 21 1.18 -18.50 -3.16
CA ILE A 21 0.66 -18.02 -1.89
C ILE A 21 -0.45 -18.95 -1.37
N LEU A 22 -1.36 -19.37 -2.23
CA LEU A 22 -2.42 -20.33 -1.85
C LEU A 22 -1.86 -21.68 -1.44
N ARG A 23 -0.87 -22.19 -2.15
CA ARG A 23 -0.18 -23.45 -1.81
C ARG A 23 0.42 -23.35 -0.41
N SER A 24 1.20 -22.32 -0.15
CA SER A 24 1.82 -22.06 1.15
C SER A 24 0.79 -21.90 2.28
N TRP A 25 -0.38 -21.31 2.01
CA TRP A 25 -1.46 -21.25 3.01
C TRP A 25 -2.01 -22.63 3.36
N LYS A 26 -2.26 -23.47 2.35
CA LYS A 26 -2.72 -24.86 2.55
C LYS A 26 -1.72 -25.67 3.38
N GLU A 27 -0.43 -25.58 3.06
CA GLU A 27 0.65 -26.26 3.78
C GLU A 27 0.71 -25.82 5.27
N ARG A 28 0.38 -24.56 5.56
CA ARG A 28 0.28 -24.02 6.93
C ARG A 28 -1.08 -24.29 7.60
N GLY A 29 -1.90 -25.19 7.04
CA GLY A 29 -3.20 -25.57 7.60
C GLY A 29 -4.28 -24.48 7.53
N ARG A 30 -4.09 -23.44 6.72
CA ARG A 30 -5.12 -22.44 6.48
C ARG A 30 -6.08 -22.93 5.42
N THR A 31 -7.38 -22.92 5.72
CA THR A 31 -8.39 -23.28 4.72
C THR A 31 -8.76 -22.06 3.89
N VAL A 32 -8.95 -22.32 2.60
CA VAL A 32 -9.40 -21.32 1.64
C VAL A 32 -10.79 -20.79 2.01
N GLU A 33 -11.66 -21.67 2.50
CA GLU A 33 -13.03 -21.35 2.94
C GLU A 33 -13.01 -20.34 4.10
N SER A 34 -12.16 -20.55 5.10
CA SER A 34 -12.04 -19.65 6.25
C SER A 34 -11.55 -18.27 5.86
N PHE A 35 -10.62 -18.18 4.90
CA PHE A 35 -10.15 -16.93 4.36
C PHE A 35 -11.22 -16.23 3.51
N SER A 36 -11.80 -16.96 2.55
CA SER A 36 -12.83 -16.44 1.65
C SER A 36 -14.07 -15.94 2.41
N SER A 37 -14.52 -16.68 3.42
CA SER A 37 -15.64 -16.27 4.28
C SER A 37 -15.33 -14.98 5.04
N ARG A 38 -14.15 -14.89 5.65
CA ARG A 38 -13.71 -13.74 6.43
C ARG A 38 -13.55 -12.50 5.57
N THR A 39 -12.97 -12.66 4.40
CA THR A 39 -12.75 -11.55 3.44
C THR A 39 -14.10 -11.07 2.90
N ARG A 40 -15.00 -11.96 2.49
CA ARG A 40 -16.34 -11.58 2.01
C ARG A 40 -17.18 -10.86 3.07
N SER A 41 -17.12 -11.30 4.32
CA SER A 41 -17.90 -10.68 5.41
C SER A 41 -17.43 -9.26 5.77
N ARG A 42 -16.22 -8.88 5.38
CA ARG A 42 -15.60 -7.59 5.73
C ARG A 42 -15.29 -6.69 4.55
N THR A 43 -15.55 -7.17 3.35
CA THR A 43 -15.38 -6.43 2.09
C THR A 43 -16.67 -6.46 1.30
N ASP A 44 -16.77 -5.69 0.26
CA ASP A 44 -17.86 -5.67 -0.71
C ASP A 44 -17.77 -6.81 -1.74
N MET A 45 -16.90 -7.81 -1.51
CA MET A 45 -16.69 -8.90 -2.45
C MET A 45 -17.77 -9.99 -2.33
N THR A 46 -18.43 -10.27 -3.42
CA THR A 46 -19.43 -11.35 -3.54
C THR A 46 -18.78 -12.71 -3.81
N SER A 47 -17.62 -12.72 -4.48
CA SER A 47 -16.84 -13.92 -4.82
C SER A 47 -15.36 -13.62 -4.82
N ILE A 48 -14.54 -14.66 -4.69
CA ILE A 48 -13.08 -14.62 -4.86
C ILE A 48 -12.71 -15.75 -5.80
N GLU A 49 -12.08 -15.44 -6.90
CA GLU A 49 -11.40 -16.42 -7.74
C GLU A 49 -10.06 -16.75 -7.11
N LEU A 50 -9.76 -18.03 -7.00
CA LEU A 50 -8.52 -18.50 -6.41
C LEU A 50 -7.54 -18.83 -7.51
N PRO A 51 -6.34 -18.23 -7.51
CA PRO A 51 -5.34 -18.54 -8.51
C PRO A 51 -4.94 -20.02 -8.44
N ASP A 52 -4.82 -20.64 -9.59
CA ASP A 52 -4.24 -21.95 -9.78
C ASP A 52 -2.97 -21.87 -10.66
N GLU A 53 -2.36 -22.99 -10.95
CA GLU A 53 -1.11 -23.06 -11.70
C GLU A 53 -1.25 -22.65 -13.18
N THR A 54 -2.47 -22.54 -13.68
CA THR A 54 -2.74 -22.09 -15.06
C THR A 54 -2.89 -20.58 -15.17
N TRP A 55 -2.93 -19.87 -14.04
CA TRP A 55 -3.08 -18.43 -14.04
C TRP A 55 -1.80 -17.71 -14.42
N ASP A 56 -1.89 -16.85 -15.40
CA ASP A 56 -0.91 -15.81 -15.65
C ASP A 56 -1.32 -14.55 -14.86
N THR A 57 -0.89 -14.50 -13.60
CA THR A 57 -1.25 -13.39 -12.70
C THR A 57 -0.79 -12.04 -13.27
N GLY A 58 0.40 -11.99 -13.85
CA GLY A 58 0.94 -10.78 -14.45
C GLY A 58 0.11 -10.27 -15.61
N GLN A 59 -0.29 -11.16 -16.55
CA GLN A 59 -1.15 -10.79 -17.68
C GLN A 59 -2.52 -10.31 -17.21
N ARG A 60 -3.13 -11.01 -16.26
CA ARG A 60 -4.45 -10.58 -15.72
C ARG A 60 -4.41 -9.18 -15.12
N TRP A 61 -3.33 -8.83 -14.43
CA TRP A 61 -3.16 -7.47 -13.92
C TRP A 61 -2.96 -6.45 -15.04
N VAL A 62 -2.18 -6.77 -16.07
CA VAL A 62 -2.00 -5.89 -17.22
C VAL A 62 -3.32 -5.64 -17.93
N ASP A 63 -4.12 -6.69 -18.15
CA ASP A 63 -5.44 -6.58 -18.75
C ASP A 63 -6.38 -5.65 -17.94
N GLU A 64 -6.33 -5.74 -16.60
CA GLU A 64 -7.07 -4.83 -15.71
C GLU A 64 -6.57 -3.37 -15.82
N LEU A 65 -5.26 -3.15 -15.82
CA LEU A 65 -4.71 -1.82 -15.97
C LEU A 65 -5.08 -1.20 -17.32
N ASP A 66 -5.04 -1.98 -18.42
CA ASP A 66 -5.41 -1.54 -19.76
C ASP A 66 -6.91 -1.25 -19.88
N ARG A 67 -7.72 -2.09 -19.24
CA ARG A 67 -9.17 -1.92 -19.17
C ARG A 67 -9.55 -0.55 -18.61
N TYR A 68 -8.89 -0.12 -17.55
CA TYR A 68 -9.19 1.14 -16.87
C TYR A 68 -8.28 2.30 -17.27
N GLY A 69 -7.24 2.08 -18.08
CA GLY A 69 -6.30 3.11 -18.51
C GLY A 69 -5.31 3.54 -17.41
N VAL A 70 -5.01 2.64 -16.47
CA VAL A 70 -4.03 2.85 -15.40
C VAL A 70 -2.62 2.58 -15.91
N GLN A 71 -1.68 3.47 -15.64
CA GLN A 71 -0.32 3.37 -16.18
C GLN A 71 0.49 2.26 -15.51
N ALA A 72 0.51 2.26 -14.19
CA ALA A 72 1.28 1.28 -13.41
C ALA A 72 0.64 1.04 -12.04
N VAL A 73 1.06 -0.05 -11.40
CA VAL A 73 0.60 -0.44 -10.07
C VAL A 73 1.76 -0.87 -9.17
N GLY A 74 1.76 -0.35 -7.95
CA GLY A 74 2.64 -0.77 -6.87
C GLY A 74 2.14 -2.06 -6.23
N MET A 75 2.97 -3.09 -6.22
CA MET A 75 2.63 -4.42 -5.72
C MET A 75 3.42 -4.78 -4.48
N MET A 76 2.70 -5.11 -3.40
CA MET A 76 3.28 -5.73 -2.20
C MET A 76 3.51 -7.22 -2.49
N VAL A 77 4.76 -7.67 -2.38
CA VAL A 77 5.21 -8.98 -2.84
C VAL A 77 5.85 -9.77 -1.70
N GLY A 78 5.23 -10.89 -1.32
CA GLY A 78 5.77 -11.86 -0.36
C GLY A 78 6.76 -12.84 -0.99
N ASP A 79 7.39 -13.64 -0.14
CA ASP A 79 8.41 -14.62 -0.57
C ASP A 79 7.85 -15.63 -1.58
N GLU A 80 6.64 -16.10 -1.36
CA GLU A 80 5.99 -17.11 -2.20
C GLU A 80 5.70 -16.61 -3.63
N ALA A 81 5.62 -15.29 -3.83
CA ALA A 81 5.32 -14.70 -5.13
C ALA A 81 6.55 -14.05 -5.79
N TYR A 82 7.69 -14.00 -5.11
CA TYR A 82 8.83 -13.17 -5.50
C TYR A 82 9.37 -13.53 -6.90
N ASP A 83 9.67 -14.78 -7.14
CA ASP A 83 10.28 -15.21 -8.41
C ASP A 83 9.33 -15.00 -9.60
N GLU A 84 8.03 -15.32 -9.42
CA GLU A 84 7.02 -15.07 -10.45
C GLU A 84 6.88 -13.57 -10.73
N PHE A 85 6.92 -12.73 -9.68
CA PHE A 85 6.82 -11.29 -9.84
C PHE A 85 8.04 -10.70 -10.56
N LEU A 86 9.24 -11.20 -10.34
CA LEU A 86 10.42 -10.80 -11.11
C LEU A 86 10.26 -11.07 -12.61
N LEU A 87 9.73 -12.24 -12.96
CA LEU A 87 9.42 -12.57 -14.35
C LEU A 87 8.33 -11.65 -14.92
N THR A 88 7.33 -11.32 -14.11
CA THR A 88 6.26 -10.40 -14.46
C THR A 88 6.78 -8.98 -14.74
N MET A 89 7.63 -8.43 -13.87
CA MET A 89 8.25 -7.11 -14.11
C MET A 89 9.10 -7.09 -15.37
N LYS A 90 9.86 -8.17 -15.62
CA LYS A 90 10.68 -8.28 -16.82
C LYS A 90 9.85 -8.36 -18.10
N ARG A 91 8.72 -9.07 -18.05
CA ARG A 91 7.81 -9.26 -19.20
C ARG A 91 7.01 -7.99 -19.52
N PHE A 92 6.64 -7.23 -18.49
CA PHE A 92 5.79 -6.05 -18.63
C PHE A 92 6.50 -4.79 -18.05
N PRO A 93 7.57 -4.32 -18.71
CA PRO A 93 8.36 -3.20 -18.22
C PRO A 93 7.48 -1.94 -18.05
N GLY A 94 7.65 -1.25 -16.93
CA GLY A 94 6.92 -0.03 -16.61
C GLY A 94 5.47 -0.23 -16.12
N ARG A 95 4.97 -1.47 -16.03
CA ARG A 95 3.59 -1.70 -15.55
C ARG A 95 3.50 -2.01 -14.06
N PHE A 96 4.60 -2.43 -13.46
CA PHE A 96 4.67 -2.83 -12.06
C PHE A 96 5.78 -2.13 -11.30
N ILE A 97 5.49 -1.72 -10.07
CA ILE A 97 6.44 -1.19 -9.10
C ILE A 97 6.48 -2.19 -7.93
N GLY A 98 7.61 -2.84 -7.68
CA GLY A 98 7.72 -3.85 -6.63
C GLY A 98 8.01 -3.25 -5.26
N TYR A 99 7.31 -3.74 -4.21
CA TYR A 99 7.62 -3.53 -2.81
C TYR A 99 7.73 -4.88 -2.11
N ARG A 100 8.93 -5.20 -1.61
CA ARG A 100 9.20 -6.49 -0.97
C ARG A 100 8.64 -6.55 0.44
N ASN A 101 7.85 -7.56 0.76
CA ASN A 101 7.45 -7.82 2.15
C ASN A 101 8.67 -8.29 2.95
N ILE A 102 8.97 -7.62 4.06
CA ILE A 102 10.09 -7.94 4.94
C ILE A 102 9.57 -8.17 6.36
N ASN A 103 10.03 -9.24 6.98
CA ASN A 103 9.88 -9.47 8.40
C ASN A 103 11.25 -9.26 9.07
N PRO A 104 11.44 -8.19 9.88
CA PRO A 104 12.74 -7.91 10.50
C PRO A 104 13.26 -9.00 11.43
N GLY A 105 12.37 -9.88 11.93
CA GLY A 105 12.75 -11.00 12.78
C GLY A 105 13.38 -12.20 12.02
N GLU A 106 13.47 -12.15 10.71
CA GLU A 106 14.10 -13.20 9.90
C GLU A 106 15.60 -12.96 9.77
N ALA A 107 16.40 -14.01 9.85
CA ALA A 107 17.86 -13.90 9.82
C ALA A 107 18.41 -13.35 8.49
N ASP A 108 17.66 -13.51 7.40
CA ASP A 108 18.02 -13.04 6.06
C ASP A 108 17.31 -11.75 5.65
N ALA A 109 16.63 -11.06 6.58
CA ALA A 109 15.81 -9.88 6.29
C ALA A 109 16.59 -8.78 5.55
N VAL A 110 17.78 -8.42 6.03
CA VAL A 110 18.65 -7.42 5.38
C VAL A 110 19.09 -7.87 3.98
N LYS A 111 19.43 -9.15 3.82
CA LYS A 111 19.77 -9.72 2.50
C LYS A 111 18.60 -9.57 1.53
N LYS A 112 17.36 -9.86 1.98
CA LYS A 112 16.15 -9.69 1.16
C LYS A 112 15.94 -8.24 0.72
N VAL A 113 16.30 -7.25 1.55
CA VAL A 113 16.25 -5.83 1.17
C VAL A 113 17.21 -5.55 0.02
N HIS A 114 18.47 -5.95 0.14
CA HIS A 114 19.47 -5.76 -0.92
C HIS A 114 19.10 -6.51 -2.21
N ASP A 115 18.64 -7.77 -2.10
CA ASP A 115 18.19 -8.54 -3.25
C ASP A 115 17.00 -7.86 -3.97
N ALA A 116 16.07 -7.28 -3.23
CA ALA A 116 14.96 -6.52 -3.81
C ALA A 116 15.45 -5.29 -4.60
N ALA A 117 16.37 -4.51 -4.03
CA ALA A 117 16.94 -3.35 -4.70
C ALA A 117 17.68 -3.72 -6.00
N LEU A 118 18.51 -4.77 -5.95
CA LEU A 118 19.22 -5.29 -7.12
C LEU A 118 18.27 -5.75 -8.23
N ASN A 119 17.09 -6.24 -7.88
CA ASN A 119 16.06 -6.70 -8.82
C ASN A 119 15.02 -5.59 -9.17
N GLY A 120 15.34 -4.32 -8.89
CA GLY A 120 14.57 -3.17 -9.37
C GLY A 120 13.32 -2.83 -8.54
N PHE A 121 13.13 -3.46 -7.38
CA PHE A 121 12.10 -3.03 -6.44
C PHE A 121 12.37 -1.58 -5.97
N LYS A 122 11.32 -0.89 -5.59
CA LYS A 122 11.37 0.53 -5.19
C LYS A 122 11.14 0.74 -3.70
N GLY A 123 10.87 -0.31 -2.97
CA GLY A 123 10.69 -0.24 -1.53
C GLY A 123 10.47 -1.59 -0.88
N VAL A 124 10.32 -1.53 0.42
CA VAL A 124 9.94 -2.67 1.27
C VAL A 124 8.59 -2.40 1.94
N LYS A 125 7.89 -3.46 2.29
CA LYS A 125 6.65 -3.42 3.06
C LYS A 125 6.84 -4.10 4.40
N LEU A 126 6.53 -3.38 5.46
CA LEU A 126 6.52 -3.85 6.84
C LEU A 126 5.09 -3.87 7.38
N TYR A 127 4.79 -4.85 8.24
CA TYR A 127 3.49 -5.02 8.88
C TYR A 127 3.61 -5.00 10.41
N PRO A 128 3.91 -3.83 11.03
CA PRO A 128 4.11 -3.75 12.48
C PRO A 128 2.97 -4.32 13.30
N SER A 129 1.73 -4.10 12.88
CA SER A 129 0.54 -4.65 13.54
C SER A 129 0.43 -6.19 13.51
N SER A 130 1.25 -6.87 12.68
CA SER A 130 1.35 -8.33 12.65
C SER A 130 2.46 -8.88 13.54
N TRP A 131 3.31 -8.03 14.10
CA TRP A 131 4.42 -8.45 14.96
C TRP A 131 3.93 -8.67 16.39
N LYS A 132 4.43 -9.73 17.03
CA LYS A 132 3.98 -10.08 18.39
C LYS A 132 4.73 -9.33 19.48
N SER A 133 6.03 -9.03 19.27
CA SER A 133 6.92 -8.52 20.29
C SER A 133 7.91 -7.47 19.81
N MET A 134 7.81 -7.03 18.55
CA MET A 134 8.67 -5.99 17.98
C MET A 134 7.92 -4.69 17.80
N LYS A 135 8.64 -3.60 17.97
CA LYS A 135 8.25 -2.24 17.60
C LYS A 135 9.10 -1.75 16.43
N VAL A 136 8.57 -0.80 15.67
CA VAL A 136 9.30 -0.22 14.52
C VAL A 136 10.58 0.52 14.92
N TYR A 137 10.73 0.85 16.19
CA TYR A 137 11.91 1.53 16.76
C TYR A 137 12.86 0.59 17.53
N ASP A 138 12.63 -0.73 17.49
CA ASP A 138 13.53 -1.70 18.13
C ASP A 138 14.79 -1.92 17.29
N ASP A 139 15.91 -2.18 17.94
CA ASP A 139 17.23 -2.34 17.32
C ASP A 139 17.25 -3.37 16.18
N VAL A 140 16.44 -4.43 16.29
CA VAL A 140 16.33 -5.48 15.26
C VAL A 140 15.76 -4.95 13.92
N VAL A 141 15.06 -3.82 13.93
CA VAL A 141 14.46 -3.21 12.73
C VAL A 141 15.41 -2.22 12.06
N TYR A 142 16.31 -1.59 12.79
CA TYR A 142 17.21 -0.55 12.29
C TYR A 142 18.08 -1.00 11.10
N PRO A 143 18.65 -2.23 11.08
CA PRO A 143 19.40 -2.71 9.90
C PRO A 143 18.58 -2.73 8.61
N ILE A 144 17.24 -2.87 8.69
CA ILE A 144 16.35 -2.75 7.52
C ILE A 144 16.31 -1.30 7.02
N TYR A 145 16.20 -0.32 7.93
CA TYR A 145 16.20 1.10 7.56
C TYR A 145 17.54 1.53 6.96
N GLU A 146 18.66 1.09 7.53
CA GLU A 146 20.00 1.33 7.02
C GLU A 146 20.16 0.78 5.59
N ALA A 147 19.72 -0.47 5.36
CA ALA A 147 19.75 -1.09 4.05
C ALA A 147 18.84 -0.35 3.04
N CYS A 148 17.62 0.02 3.46
CA CYS A 148 16.71 0.79 2.62
C CYS A 148 17.28 2.18 2.26
N LEU A 149 17.89 2.87 3.21
CA LEU A 149 18.53 4.16 2.95
C LEU A 149 19.68 4.02 1.96
N LYS A 150 20.57 3.04 2.17
CA LYS A 150 21.71 2.74 1.29
C LYS A 150 21.25 2.45 -0.14
N ASP A 151 20.21 1.66 -0.29
CA ASP A 151 19.71 1.18 -1.59
C ASP A 151 18.61 2.08 -2.17
N ARG A 152 18.30 3.21 -1.51
CA ARG A 152 17.29 4.19 -1.92
C ARG A 152 15.89 3.60 -2.09
N LEU A 153 15.51 2.73 -1.17
CA LEU A 153 14.20 2.10 -1.12
C LEU A 153 13.25 2.86 -0.19
N LEU A 154 11.97 2.89 -0.55
CA LEU A 154 10.89 3.38 0.33
C LEU A 154 10.57 2.34 1.42
N VAL A 155 10.07 2.79 2.56
CA VAL A 155 9.54 1.90 3.60
C VAL A 155 8.05 2.12 3.74
N PHE A 156 7.24 1.19 3.26
CA PHE A 156 5.80 1.15 3.50
C PHE A 156 5.48 0.45 4.81
N LEU A 157 4.59 1.04 5.62
CA LEU A 157 4.20 0.52 6.93
C LEU A 157 2.68 0.38 7.02
N HIS A 158 2.23 -0.83 7.34
CA HIS A 158 0.83 -1.06 7.68
C HIS A 158 0.64 -0.96 9.19
N PHE A 159 0.12 0.16 9.64
CA PHE A 159 -0.37 0.38 11.00
C PHE A 159 -1.89 0.18 11.07
N GLY A 160 -2.43 0.13 12.28
CA GLY A 160 -3.86 0.08 12.50
C GLY A 160 -4.51 -1.29 12.30
N ILE A 161 -5.80 -1.26 11.98
CA ILE A 161 -6.61 -2.47 11.83
C ILE A 161 -6.30 -3.21 10.53
N THR A 162 -6.45 -4.55 10.56
CA THR A 162 -6.30 -5.42 9.38
C THR A 162 -7.58 -6.21 9.12
N ILE A 163 -7.79 -6.60 7.87
CA ILE A 163 -8.81 -7.61 7.53
C ILE A 163 -8.36 -8.94 8.13
N GLY A 164 -9.21 -9.58 8.92
CA GLY A 164 -8.89 -10.89 9.51
C GLY A 164 -8.68 -10.88 11.02
N GLY A 165 -8.55 -9.71 11.66
CA GLY A 165 -8.50 -9.59 13.12
C GLY A 165 -7.26 -10.19 13.76
N GLN A 166 -6.13 -10.24 13.04
CA GLN A 166 -4.85 -10.75 13.56
C GLN A 166 -3.89 -9.62 13.95
N ALA A 167 -4.30 -8.36 13.82
CA ALA A 167 -3.51 -7.22 14.21
C ALA A 167 -3.37 -7.14 15.73
N ASP A 168 -2.15 -6.95 16.21
CA ASP A 168 -1.90 -6.45 17.56
C ASP A 168 -1.91 -4.92 17.51
N LEU A 169 -3.01 -4.31 17.95
CA LEU A 169 -3.17 -2.86 17.91
C LEU A 169 -2.20 -2.11 18.80
N ARG A 170 -1.53 -2.78 19.74
CA ARG A 170 -0.43 -2.18 20.54
C ARG A 170 0.77 -1.83 19.66
N ASN A 171 0.92 -2.52 18.52
CA ASN A 171 1.94 -2.27 17.51
C ASN A 171 1.38 -1.52 16.29
N GLY A 172 0.12 -1.10 16.35
CA GLY A 172 -0.61 -0.46 15.26
C GLY A 172 -0.57 1.07 15.27
N ASN A 173 0.12 1.71 16.22
CA ASN A 173 0.11 3.17 16.34
C ASN A 173 1.21 3.80 15.45
N PRO A 174 0.87 4.63 14.46
CA PRO A 174 1.86 5.27 13.58
C PRO A 174 2.78 6.28 14.29
N ILE A 175 2.48 6.73 15.52
CA ILE A 175 3.39 7.54 16.33
C ILE A 175 4.71 6.80 16.59
N ASP A 176 4.70 5.48 16.61
CA ASP A 176 5.90 4.67 16.83
C ASP A 176 6.99 4.92 15.77
N ILE A 177 6.64 5.45 14.56
CA ILE A 177 7.62 5.80 13.52
C ILE A 177 8.34 7.13 13.78
N GLN A 178 7.96 7.90 14.79
CA GLN A 178 8.56 9.21 15.07
C GLN A 178 10.08 9.10 15.30
N VAL A 179 10.52 8.12 16.09
CA VAL A 179 11.94 7.91 16.40
C VAL A 179 12.72 7.51 15.13
N PRO A 180 12.33 6.44 14.39
CA PRO A 180 13.00 6.11 13.14
C PRO A 180 12.99 7.23 12.10
N SER A 181 11.89 8.00 11.96
CA SER A 181 11.83 9.09 10.99
C SER A 181 12.81 10.23 11.29
N ARG A 182 13.07 10.48 12.58
CA ARG A 182 14.09 11.44 13.03
C ARG A 182 15.51 10.91 12.82
N ASP A 183 15.74 9.62 13.14
CA ASP A 183 17.06 8.99 13.07
C ASP A 183 17.50 8.74 11.60
N PHE A 184 16.53 8.61 10.68
CA PHE A 184 16.74 8.43 9.24
C PHE A 184 16.03 9.53 8.42
N PRO A 185 16.45 10.80 8.48
CA PRO A 185 15.72 11.91 7.86
C PRO A 185 15.65 11.86 6.33
N GLU A 186 16.58 11.17 5.67
CA GLU A 186 16.59 10.99 4.22
C GLU A 186 15.73 9.80 3.75
N LEU A 187 15.44 8.83 4.64
CA LEU A 187 14.62 7.67 4.33
C LEU A 187 13.15 8.08 4.25
N LYS A 188 12.44 7.62 3.23
CA LYS A 188 11.02 7.94 3.03
C LYS A 188 10.15 6.81 3.59
N PHE A 189 9.30 7.17 4.55
CA PHE A 189 8.33 6.27 5.17
C PHE A 189 6.93 6.56 4.64
N VAL A 190 6.18 5.54 4.27
CA VAL A 190 4.81 5.66 3.77
C VAL A 190 3.87 4.91 4.70
N ILE A 191 2.97 5.62 5.37
CA ILE A 191 1.94 5.02 6.23
C ILE A 191 0.74 4.65 5.37
N ALA A 192 0.38 3.37 5.33
CA ALA A 192 -0.72 2.87 4.52
C ALA A 192 -2.10 3.26 5.07
N HIS A 193 -3.10 3.40 4.16
CA HIS A 193 -4.53 3.52 4.46
C HIS A 193 -4.90 4.67 5.39
N PHE A 194 -4.21 5.81 5.28
CA PHE A 194 -4.37 6.93 6.23
C PHE A 194 -4.21 6.49 7.71
N GLY A 195 -3.43 5.42 7.97
CA GLY A 195 -3.20 4.87 9.30
C GLY A 195 -4.27 3.90 9.79
N ALA A 196 -5.24 3.52 8.95
CA ALA A 196 -6.24 2.47 9.21
C ALA A 196 -6.87 2.53 10.62
N GLY A 197 -7.43 3.70 10.98
CA GLY A 197 -8.08 3.96 12.27
C GLY A 197 -7.26 4.86 13.21
N TRP A 198 -5.98 5.10 12.94
CA TRP A 198 -5.10 6.00 13.68
C TRP A 198 -4.89 7.34 12.94
N PHE A 199 -5.95 7.86 12.34
CA PHE A 199 -5.86 9.00 11.44
C PHE A 199 -5.33 10.28 12.13
N ARG A 200 -5.71 10.54 13.39
CA ARG A 200 -5.20 11.68 14.15
C ARG A 200 -3.67 11.60 14.31
N GLU A 201 -3.17 10.43 14.63
CA GLU A 201 -1.75 10.16 14.83
C GLU A 201 -0.96 10.35 13.54
N VAL A 202 -1.54 9.95 12.40
CA VAL A 202 -0.96 10.22 11.09
C VAL A 202 -0.86 11.72 10.80
N LEU A 203 -1.89 12.50 11.11
CA LEU A 203 -1.84 13.96 10.95
C LEU A 203 -0.74 14.59 11.82
N LEU A 204 -0.56 14.11 13.06
CA LEU A 204 0.53 14.57 13.94
C LEU A 204 1.89 14.22 13.35
N MET A 205 2.06 13.02 12.79
CA MET A 205 3.29 12.61 12.11
C MET A 205 3.56 13.43 10.84
N GLN A 206 2.54 13.75 10.06
CA GLN A 206 2.66 14.61 8.89
C GLN A 206 3.15 16.03 9.23
N TYR A 207 2.70 16.56 10.35
CA TYR A 207 3.17 17.86 10.86
C TYR A 207 4.61 17.77 11.39
N GLN A 208 4.96 16.67 12.05
CA GLN A 208 6.19 16.54 12.83
C GLN A 208 7.40 16.05 11.99
N ALA A 209 7.17 15.35 10.85
CA ALA A 209 8.22 14.70 10.09
C ALA A 209 8.08 14.94 8.58
N ASP A 210 9.13 15.50 7.96
CA ASP A 210 9.12 15.82 6.53
C ASP A 210 9.22 14.59 5.63
N ASN A 211 9.79 13.51 6.14
CA ASN A 211 10.04 12.27 5.42
C ASN A 211 8.95 11.20 5.61
N VAL A 212 7.83 11.56 6.26
CA VAL A 212 6.67 10.67 6.44
C VAL A 212 5.57 11.05 5.45
N TYR A 213 5.22 10.10 4.61
CA TYR A 213 4.16 10.15 3.60
C TYR A 213 3.00 9.25 4.04
N MET A 214 1.88 9.32 3.34
CA MET A 214 0.78 8.39 3.52
C MET A 214 0.20 7.95 2.19
N ASP A 215 -0.39 6.76 2.16
CA ASP A 215 -1.25 6.38 1.04
C ASP A 215 -2.73 6.40 1.43
N SER A 216 -3.56 6.63 0.45
CA SER A 216 -5.01 6.70 0.58
C SER A 216 -5.71 5.37 0.31
N SER A 217 -4.95 4.28 0.19
CA SER A 217 -5.41 3.01 -0.36
C SER A 217 -6.56 2.36 0.42
N GLY A 218 -7.30 1.52 -0.27
CA GLY A 218 -8.39 0.74 0.29
C GLY A 218 -9.74 1.46 0.35
N SER A 219 -10.72 0.77 0.91
CA SER A 219 -12.08 1.29 1.06
C SER A 219 -12.21 2.34 2.17
N ASN A 220 -11.18 2.49 2.99
CA ASN A 220 -11.18 3.37 4.16
C ASN A 220 -12.37 3.15 5.10
N SER A 221 -12.87 1.91 5.18
CA SER A 221 -14.01 1.54 6.01
C SER A 221 -13.77 1.72 7.52
N TRP A 222 -12.50 1.90 7.92
CA TRP A 222 -12.12 2.25 9.28
C TRP A 222 -12.78 3.56 9.75
N MET A 223 -13.16 4.47 8.84
CA MET A 223 -13.89 5.71 9.17
C MET A 223 -15.16 5.43 9.97
N LYS A 224 -15.82 4.27 9.75
CA LYS A 224 -17.04 3.87 10.48
C LYS A 224 -16.81 3.61 11.97
N TYR A 225 -15.58 3.44 12.38
CA TYR A 225 -15.20 3.15 13.77
C TYR A 225 -14.67 4.37 14.52
N MET A 226 -14.63 5.52 13.85
CA MET A 226 -14.23 6.77 14.50
C MET A 226 -15.35 7.28 15.41
N PRO A 227 -15.03 7.91 16.54
CA PRO A 227 -16.03 8.45 17.47
C PRO A 227 -16.70 9.75 16.96
N TYR A 228 -16.47 10.10 15.71
CA TYR A 228 -17.02 11.27 15.02
C TYR A 228 -17.19 10.93 13.54
N ASP A 229 -18.13 11.63 12.90
CA ASP A 229 -18.39 11.42 11.47
C ASP A 229 -17.23 11.93 10.61
N LEU A 230 -16.75 11.04 9.73
CA LEU A 230 -15.74 11.35 8.74
C LEU A 230 -16.15 10.82 7.37
N ASP A 231 -15.90 11.61 6.35
CA ASP A 231 -15.93 11.20 4.95
C ASP A 231 -14.57 11.39 4.26
N LEU A 232 -14.40 10.82 3.08
CA LEU A 232 -13.15 10.94 2.33
C LEU A 232 -12.76 12.38 2.03
N LYS A 233 -13.73 13.28 1.79
CA LYS A 233 -13.44 14.70 1.54
C LYS A 233 -12.80 15.33 2.77
N GLN A 234 -13.34 15.07 3.96
CA GLN A 234 -12.79 15.57 5.22
C GLN A 234 -11.40 14.99 5.51
N ILE A 235 -11.19 13.70 5.22
CA ILE A 235 -9.88 13.04 5.35
C ILE A 235 -8.86 13.74 4.46
N PHE A 236 -9.12 13.87 3.15
CA PHE A 236 -8.20 14.54 2.24
C PHE A 236 -7.95 16.00 2.65
N LYS A 237 -9.00 16.75 3.00
CA LYS A 237 -8.86 18.13 3.45
C LYS A 237 -7.90 18.24 4.63
N LYS A 238 -8.11 17.45 5.68
CA LYS A 238 -7.25 17.47 6.89
C LYS A 238 -5.81 17.05 6.58
N THR A 239 -5.64 16.00 5.78
CA THR A 239 -4.33 15.50 5.36
C THR A 239 -3.56 16.54 4.57
N ILE A 240 -4.18 17.14 3.56
CA ILE A 240 -3.55 18.17 2.72
C ILE A 240 -3.23 19.42 3.54
N THR A 241 -4.09 19.79 4.48
CA THR A 241 -3.84 20.93 5.38
C THR A 241 -2.66 20.67 6.32
N ALA A 242 -2.49 19.44 6.80
CA ALA A 242 -1.43 19.09 7.76
C ALA A 242 -0.06 18.88 7.09
N GLY A 243 -0.02 18.18 5.94
CA GLY A 243 1.23 17.75 5.32
C GLY A 243 1.44 18.20 3.86
N GLY A 244 0.40 18.76 3.23
CA GLY A 244 0.41 19.10 1.80
C GLY A 244 0.04 17.91 0.89
N SER A 245 -0.41 18.23 -0.33
CA SER A 245 -0.78 17.22 -1.35
C SER A 245 0.41 16.36 -1.79
N HIS A 246 1.62 16.91 -1.73
CA HIS A 246 2.86 16.21 -2.12
C HIS A 246 3.24 15.03 -1.22
N LYS A 247 2.61 14.87 -0.07
CA LYS A 247 2.83 13.74 0.85
C LYS A 247 1.77 12.65 0.77
N VAL A 248 0.80 12.75 -0.16
CA VAL A 248 -0.29 11.79 -0.30
C VAL A 248 -0.12 10.97 -1.58
N LEU A 249 -0.16 9.65 -1.46
CA LEU A 249 -0.09 8.71 -2.57
C LEU A 249 -1.47 8.07 -2.79
N PHE A 250 -1.91 7.99 -4.03
CA PHE A 250 -3.12 7.25 -4.37
C PHE A 250 -2.84 5.75 -4.36
N GLY A 251 -3.80 4.95 -3.84
CA GLY A 251 -3.77 3.51 -3.92
C GLY A 251 -5.17 2.89 -3.82
N THR A 252 -5.31 1.66 -4.30
CA THR A 252 -6.60 0.96 -4.26
C THR A 252 -6.66 -0.19 -3.26
N ASP A 253 -5.53 -0.72 -2.82
CA ASP A 253 -5.45 -1.95 -2.01
C ASP A 253 -6.12 -3.14 -2.73
N SER A 254 -5.96 -3.20 -4.05
CA SER A 254 -6.48 -4.27 -4.88
C SER A 254 -5.67 -5.55 -4.67
N THR A 255 -6.34 -6.70 -4.69
CA THR A 255 -5.68 -7.99 -4.39
C THR A 255 -6.27 -9.15 -5.21
N PHE A 256 -7.60 -9.27 -5.23
CA PHE A 256 -8.28 -10.47 -5.67
C PHE A 256 -9.10 -10.25 -6.93
N PHE A 257 -9.19 -11.29 -7.74
CA PHE A 257 -10.15 -11.40 -8.83
C PHE A 257 -11.45 -12.10 -8.35
N PRO A 258 -12.59 -11.88 -9.00
CA PRO A 258 -12.79 -11.11 -10.23
C PRO A 258 -12.87 -9.59 -10.03
N ARG A 259 -12.75 -9.09 -8.79
CA ARG A 259 -12.83 -7.64 -8.51
C ARG A 259 -11.75 -6.84 -9.25
N GLY A 260 -10.52 -7.41 -9.36
CA GLY A 260 -9.40 -6.79 -10.05
C GLY A 260 -9.01 -5.42 -9.48
N TRP A 261 -8.66 -4.49 -10.33
CA TRP A 261 -8.37 -3.11 -9.95
C TRP A 261 -9.64 -2.36 -9.52
N ARG A 262 -9.59 -1.72 -8.38
CA ARG A 262 -10.78 -1.19 -7.70
C ARG A 262 -11.17 0.19 -8.20
N MET A 263 -11.83 0.25 -9.37
CA MET A 263 -12.35 1.48 -9.97
C MET A 263 -13.24 2.27 -8.99
N ASN A 264 -14.05 1.58 -8.18
CA ASN A 264 -14.91 2.22 -7.17
C ASN A 264 -14.11 3.00 -6.11
N VAL A 265 -12.90 2.56 -5.76
CA VAL A 265 -12.01 3.29 -4.83
C VAL A 265 -11.46 4.54 -5.50
N PHE A 266 -10.99 4.41 -6.75
CA PHE A 266 -10.56 5.58 -7.55
C PHE A 266 -11.68 6.62 -7.64
N GLU A 267 -12.87 6.23 -8.07
CA GLU A 267 -14.00 7.16 -8.22
C GLU A 267 -14.40 7.85 -6.92
N ALA A 268 -14.38 7.13 -5.79
CA ALA A 268 -14.71 7.70 -4.50
C ALA A 268 -13.68 8.77 -4.09
N GLN A 269 -12.39 8.49 -4.28
CA GLN A 269 -11.31 9.42 -3.96
C GLN A 269 -11.29 10.61 -4.93
N TYR A 270 -11.45 10.33 -6.23
CA TYR A 270 -11.51 11.38 -7.26
C TYR A 270 -12.67 12.34 -6.99
N ARG A 271 -13.88 11.84 -6.70
CA ARG A 271 -15.03 12.68 -6.32
C ARG A 271 -14.76 13.52 -5.08
N ALA A 272 -14.08 12.97 -4.08
CA ALA A 272 -13.73 13.73 -2.87
C ALA A 272 -12.80 14.90 -3.20
N LEU A 273 -11.77 14.66 -4.02
CA LEU A 273 -10.81 15.70 -4.44
C LEU A 273 -11.47 16.74 -5.37
N MET A 274 -12.36 16.32 -6.29
CA MET A 274 -13.10 17.28 -7.14
C MET A 274 -14.02 18.20 -6.32
N LYS A 275 -14.62 17.73 -5.22
CA LYS A 275 -15.35 18.59 -4.29
C LYS A 275 -14.41 19.60 -3.61
N LEU A 276 -13.22 19.16 -3.16
CA LEU A 276 -12.23 20.08 -2.58
C LEU A 276 -11.74 21.10 -3.61
N LYS A 277 -11.60 20.69 -4.87
CA LYS A 277 -11.25 21.61 -5.97
C LYS A 277 -12.34 22.67 -6.19
N SER A 278 -13.60 22.26 -6.23
CA SER A 278 -14.73 23.20 -6.37
C SER A 278 -14.84 24.18 -5.17
N GLU A 279 -14.31 23.83 -4.02
CA GLU A 279 -14.22 24.67 -2.83
C GLU A 279 -12.93 25.54 -2.80
N GLY A 280 -12.07 25.44 -3.83
CA GLY A 280 -10.80 26.18 -3.90
C GLY A 280 -9.71 25.70 -2.93
N ILE A 281 -9.85 24.49 -2.36
CA ILE A 281 -8.90 23.93 -1.36
C ILE A 281 -7.73 23.24 -2.06
N VAL A 282 -7.97 22.63 -3.22
CA VAL A 282 -6.96 22.02 -4.07
C VAL A 282 -7.10 22.51 -5.51
N ASN A 283 -6.03 22.43 -6.29
CA ASN A 283 -5.99 22.71 -7.73
C ASN A 283 -5.73 21.42 -8.53
N ASP A 284 -5.64 21.52 -9.85
CA ASP A 284 -5.34 20.38 -10.73
C ASP A 284 -3.96 19.77 -10.45
N ASP A 285 -2.96 20.58 -10.13
CA ASP A 285 -1.62 20.08 -9.79
C ASP A 285 -1.67 19.20 -8.54
N ALA A 286 -2.40 19.61 -7.51
CA ALA A 286 -2.59 18.80 -6.30
C ALA A 286 -3.26 17.45 -6.58
N VAL A 287 -4.25 17.44 -7.49
CA VAL A 287 -4.89 16.19 -7.93
C VAL A 287 -3.93 15.30 -8.68
N ASN A 288 -3.17 15.85 -9.64
CA ASN A 288 -2.16 15.11 -10.40
C ASN A 288 -1.05 14.58 -9.49
N MET A 289 -0.57 15.38 -8.54
CA MET A 289 0.39 14.93 -7.54
C MET A 289 -0.08 13.68 -6.81
N ILE A 290 -1.32 13.68 -6.32
CA ILE A 290 -1.87 12.57 -5.52
C ILE A 290 -2.03 11.30 -6.37
N PHE A 291 -2.59 11.42 -7.58
CA PHE A 291 -2.88 10.26 -8.41
C PHE A 291 -1.68 9.73 -9.21
N HIS A 292 -0.64 10.53 -9.39
CA HIS A 292 0.48 10.16 -10.26
C HIS A 292 1.86 10.66 -9.76
N ASP A 293 2.07 11.98 -9.67
CA ASP A 293 3.41 12.56 -9.64
C ASP A 293 4.19 12.20 -8.36
N ASN A 294 3.50 12.10 -7.21
CA ASN A 294 4.15 11.74 -5.95
C ASN A 294 4.72 10.32 -5.99
N VAL A 295 3.96 9.36 -6.53
CA VAL A 295 4.45 7.98 -6.69
C VAL A 295 5.60 7.94 -7.70
N ALA A 296 5.43 8.61 -8.85
CA ALA A 296 6.46 8.67 -9.88
C ALA A 296 7.76 9.27 -9.33
N GLY A 297 7.69 10.38 -8.61
CA GLY A 297 8.84 11.05 -8.01
C GLY A 297 9.55 10.19 -6.95
N LEU A 298 8.78 9.56 -6.05
CA LEU A 298 9.35 8.74 -4.98
C LEU A 298 9.98 7.43 -5.48
N THR A 299 9.44 6.84 -6.54
CA THR A 299 9.90 5.54 -7.07
C THR A 299 10.87 5.68 -8.24
N GLY A 300 11.03 6.88 -8.78
CA GLY A 300 11.76 7.12 -10.02
C GLY A 300 11.09 6.48 -11.24
N TYR A 301 9.77 6.30 -11.20
CA TYR A 301 8.99 5.80 -12.33
C TYR A 301 9.06 6.79 -13.50
N ARG A 302 9.27 6.26 -14.72
CA ARG A 302 9.40 7.06 -15.95
C ARG A 302 8.57 6.46 -17.08
#